data_aaa3ab9697ba6effeba307b026ed6456
#
_entry.id   aaa3ab9697ba6effeba307b026ed6456
#
_cell.length_a   1.000
_cell.length_b   1.000
_cell.length_c   1.000
_cell.angle_alpha   90.00
_cell.angle_beta   90.00
_cell.angle_gamma   90.00
#
_symmetry.space_group_name_H-M   'P 1'
#
loop_
_entity.id
_entity.type
_entity.pdbx_description
1 polymer ?
#
loop_
_entity_poly.entity_id
_entity_poly.type
_entity_poly.pdbx_seq_one_letter_code
_entity_poly.pdbx_strand_id
1 'polypeptide(L)'
;MAGVVGAGAAAWPFIDQMRPDASTLALASIEVDVSSLQPGMSLTAKWRGRPVFIRNRTDKEVEEAKAVALEELKDPVARNANLPADAEASDLDRSAGEGKENWIIMVGVCTHLGCVPLGQAGDFGGWFCPCHGSHYDTAGRIRKGPAPENLAVPTFSFVSDTVIKIG
;
A
#
# COMPACT_ATOMS: atom_id res chain seq x y z
N MET A 1 9.53 47.25 -17.44
CA MET A 1 9.60 46.40 -16.24
C MET A 1 8.31 46.44 -15.40
N ALA A 2 7.64 47.56 -15.19
CA ALA A 2 6.40 47.65 -14.41
C ALA A 2 5.25 46.75 -14.93
N GLY A 3 5.09 46.57 -16.25
CA GLY A 3 4.04 45.74 -16.84
C GLY A 3 4.20 44.24 -16.51
N VAL A 4 5.43 43.70 -16.46
CA VAL A 4 5.70 42.32 -16.13
C VAL A 4 5.37 42.03 -14.65
N VAL A 5 5.73 42.97 -13.77
CA VAL A 5 5.41 42.84 -12.33
C VAL A 5 3.90 42.91 -12.11
N GLY A 6 3.19 43.80 -12.81
CA GLY A 6 1.73 43.91 -12.75
C GLY A 6 1.01 42.67 -13.25
N ALA A 7 1.47 42.09 -14.38
CA ALA A 7 0.93 40.83 -14.91
C ALA A 7 1.16 39.65 -13.96
N GLY A 8 2.35 39.57 -13.36
CA GLY A 8 2.67 38.53 -12.35
C GLY A 8 1.80 38.67 -11.10
N ALA A 9 1.60 39.87 -10.58
CA ALA A 9 0.73 40.13 -9.43
C ALA A 9 -0.75 39.81 -9.74
N ALA A 10 -1.23 40.06 -10.94
CA ALA A 10 -2.58 39.72 -11.37
C ALA A 10 -2.77 38.21 -11.59
N ALA A 11 -1.73 37.49 -12.04
CA ALA A 11 -1.80 36.02 -12.23
C ALA A 11 -1.71 35.26 -10.93
N TRP A 12 -1.04 35.80 -9.90
CA TRP A 12 -0.80 35.09 -8.62
C TRP A 12 -2.07 34.58 -7.96
N PRO A 13 -3.19 35.33 -7.80
CA PRO A 13 -4.40 34.82 -7.19
C PRO A 13 -4.97 33.57 -7.89
N PHE A 14 -4.86 33.51 -9.23
CA PHE A 14 -5.33 32.37 -10.00
C PHE A 14 -4.47 31.11 -9.77
N ILE A 15 -3.17 31.30 -9.60
CA ILE A 15 -2.23 30.20 -9.26
C ILE A 15 -2.48 29.76 -7.82
N ASP A 16 -2.68 30.70 -6.90
CA ASP A 16 -2.90 30.40 -5.48
C ASP A 16 -4.21 29.64 -5.23
N GLN A 17 -5.26 29.91 -6.02
CA GLN A 17 -6.52 29.15 -5.99
C GLN A 17 -6.36 27.67 -6.37
N MET A 18 -5.29 27.29 -7.05
CA MET A 18 -4.99 25.90 -7.41
C MET A 18 -4.33 25.12 -6.25
N ARG A 19 -4.01 25.76 -5.15
CA ARG A 19 -3.46 25.07 -3.98
C ARG A 19 -4.51 24.16 -3.36
N PRO A 20 -4.11 22.95 -2.89
CA PRO A 20 -5.00 22.09 -2.14
C PRO A 20 -5.53 22.85 -0.91
N ASP A 21 -6.83 22.79 -0.69
CA ASP A 21 -7.42 23.36 0.50
C ASP A 21 -7.12 22.55 1.78
N ALA A 22 -7.43 23.09 2.94
CA ALA A 22 -7.17 22.46 4.23
C ALA A 22 -7.91 21.10 4.38
N SER A 23 -9.07 20.93 3.74
CA SER A 23 -9.83 19.67 3.77
C SER A 23 -9.12 18.59 2.95
N THR A 24 -8.56 18.95 1.80
CA THR A 24 -7.76 18.04 0.97
C THR A 24 -6.48 17.64 1.68
N LEU A 25 -5.81 18.56 2.36
CA LEU A 25 -4.61 18.30 3.15
C LEU A 25 -4.93 17.43 4.38
N ALA A 26 -6.08 17.66 5.05
CA ALA A 26 -6.52 16.84 6.19
C ALA A 26 -6.82 15.37 5.79
N LEU A 27 -7.19 15.13 4.52
CA LEU A 27 -7.39 13.79 3.97
C LEU A 27 -6.10 13.15 3.42
N ALA A 28 -4.97 13.86 3.47
CA ALA A 28 -3.69 13.38 2.95
C ALA A 28 -3.15 12.18 3.72
N SER A 29 -3.41 12.11 5.03
CA SER A 29 -3.03 10.99 5.89
C SER A 29 -4.17 10.58 6.82
N ILE A 30 -4.13 9.31 7.27
CA ILE A 30 -5.01 8.75 8.29
C ILE A 30 -4.18 8.06 9.36
N GLU A 31 -4.70 8.00 10.58
CA GLU A 31 -4.16 7.17 11.66
C GLU A 31 -5.13 6.02 11.92
N VAL A 32 -4.58 4.82 12.05
CA VAL A 32 -5.34 3.59 12.24
C VAL A 32 -4.85 2.88 13.48
N ASP A 33 -5.75 2.67 14.45
CA ASP A 33 -5.47 1.88 15.64
C ASP A 33 -5.55 0.39 15.29
N VAL A 34 -4.46 -0.32 15.53
CA VAL A 34 -4.30 -1.76 15.28
C VAL A 34 -4.15 -2.58 16.57
N SER A 35 -4.41 -1.97 17.74
CA SER A 35 -4.26 -2.60 19.06
C SER A 35 -5.10 -3.88 19.23
N SER A 36 -6.24 -3.98 18.53
CA SER A 36 -7.13 -5.14 18.57
C SER A 36 -6.76 -6.25 17.57
N LEU A 37 -5.79 -6.02 16.67
CA LEU A 37 -5.42 -6.98 15.64
C LEU A 37 -4.47 -8.05 16.17
N GLN A 38 -5.03 -9.23 16.47
CA GLN A 38 -4.25 -10.41 16.83
C GLN A 38 -3.57 -11.02 15.57
N PRO A 39 -2.50 -11.83 15.73
CA PRO A 39 -1.91 -12.57 14.63
C PRO A 39 -2.95 -13.36 13.82
N GLY A 40 -2.92 -13.23 12.50
CA GLY A 40 -3.89 -13.81 11.58
C GLY A 40 -5.11 -12.92 11.29
N MET A 41 -5.28 -11.80 11.99
CA MET A 41 -6.37 -10.86 11.73
C MET A 41 -5.98 -9.76 10.74
N SER A 42 -6.99 -9.20 10.09
CA SER A 42 -6.83 -8.06 9.18
C SER A 42 -7.97 -7.07 9.31
N LEU A 43 -7.69 -5.82 8.99
CA LEU A 43 -8.72 -4.78 8.83
C LEU A 43 -8.53 -4.05 7.49
N THR A 44 -9.57 -3.36 7.07
CA THR A 44 -9.53 -2.50 5.89
C THR A 44 -9.85 -1.08 6.30
N ALA A 45 -8.88 -0.18 6.10
CA ALA A 45 -9.07 1.26 6.26
C ALA A 45 -9.36 1.93 4.91
N LYS A 46 -10.00 3.09 4.91
CA LYS A 46 -10.21 3.89 3.70
C LYS A 46 -9.25 5.07 3.69
N TRP A 47 -8.37 5.14 2.69
CA TRP A 47 -7.44 6.24 2.50
C TRP A 47 -7.51 6.75 1.06
N ARG A 48 -7.69 8.06 0.88
CA ARG A 48 -7.84 8.72 -0.44
C ARG A 48 -8.84 8.01 -1.37
N GLY A 49 -9.97 7.56 -0.80
CA GLY A 49 -11.00 6.85 -1.54
C GLY A 49 -10.70 5.40 -1.89
N ARG A 50 -9.53 4.87 -1.54
CA ARG A 50 -9.11 3.47 -1.80
C ARG A 50 -9.10 2.66 -0.52
N PRO A 51 -9.40 1.36 -0.58
CA PRO A 51 -9.19 0.47 0.55
C PRO A 51 -7.68 0.26 0.78
N VAL A 52 -7.26 0.26 2.04
CA VAL A 52 -5.93 -0.15 2.46
C VAL A 52 -6.10 -1.34 3.38
N PHE A 53 -5.50 -2.45 3.01
CA PHE A 53 -5.46 -3.66 3.82
C PHE A 53 -4.33 -3.56 4.84
N ILE A 54 -4.64 -3.84 6.10
CA ILE A 54 -3.68 -3.94 7.19
C ILE A 54 -3.84 -5.33 7.78
N ARG A 55 -2.80 -6.14 7.75
CA ARG A 55 -2.80 -7.51 8.26
C ARG A 55 -1.67 -7.71 9.26
N ASN A 56 -2.01 -8.31 10.40
CA ASN A 56 -1.07 -8.88 11.32
C ASN A 56 -0.91 -10.36 10.95
N ARG A 57 0.17 -10.72 10.25
CA ARG A 57 0.45 -12.07 9.79
C ARG A 57 0.86 -12.97 10.96
N THR A 58 0.56 -14.25 10.84
CA THR A 58 1.13 -15.29 11.70
C THR A 58 2.59 -15.55 11.33
N ASP A 59 3.37 -16.13 12.25
CA ASP A 59 4.77 -16.53 12.00
C ASP A 59 4.87 -17.46 10.78
N LYS A 60 3.93 -18.40 10.66
CA LYS A 60 3.85 -19.30 9.51
C LYS A 60 3.70 -18.56 8.18
N GLU A 61 2.83 -17.53 8.11
CA GLU A 61 2.66 -16.73 6.90
C GLU A 61 3.92 -15.94 6.54
N VAL A 62 4.64 -15.46 7.55
CA VAL A 62 5.94 -14.77 7.38
C VAL A 62 7.00 -15.75 6.84
N GLU A 63 7.11 -16.93 7.44
CA GLU A 63 8.07 -17.97 6.99
C GLU A 63 7.78 -18.43 5.56
N GLU A 64 6.52 -18.71 5.23
CA GLU A 64 6.11 -19.11 3.89
C GLU A 64 6.39 -18.02 2.85
N ALA A 65 6.18 -16.75 3.21
CA ALA A 65 6.46 -15.63 2.31
C ALA A 65 7.98 -15.40 2.13
N LYS A 66 8.79 -15.57 3.18
CA LYS A 66 10.26 -15.51 3.11
C LYS A 66 10.86 -16.63 2.27
N ALA A 67 10.23 -17.81 2.25
CA ALA A 67 10.70 -18.96 1.49
C ALA A 67 10.52 -18.82 -0.04
N VAL A 68 9.76 -17.85 -0.49
CA VAL A 68 9.52 -17.61 -1.92
C VAL A 68 10.74 -16.96 -2.57
N ALA A 69 11.36 -17.64 -3.54
CA ALA A 69 12.49 -17.12 -4.30
C ALA A 69 12.04 -15.94 -5.19
N LEU A 70 12.89 -14.92 -5.31
CA LEU A 70 12.56 -13.71 -6.09
C LEU A 70 12.35 -14.03 -7.57
N GLU A 71 13.08 -15.02 -8.09
CA GLU A 71 12.99 -15.50 -9.47
C GLU A 71 11.64 -16.15 -9.81
N GLU A 72 10.88 -16.58 -8.80
CA GLU A 72 9.53 -17.13 -8.97
C GLU A 72 8.46 -16.04 -9.05
N LEU A 73 8.81 -14.79 -8.74
CA LEU A 73 7.87 -13.69 -8.71
C LEU A 73 7.63 -13.14 -10.11
N LYS A 74 6.37 -12.94 -10.44
CA LYS A 74 5.95 -12.29 -11.68
C LYS A 74 6.37 -10.82 -11.73
N ASP A 75 6.33 -10.14 -10.59
CA ASP A 75 6.82 -8.77 -10.40
C ASP A 75 7.91 -8.79 -9.32
N PRO A 76 9.18 -8.65 -9.70
CA PRO A 76 10.30 -8.69 -8.76
C PRO A 76 10.47 -7.38 -7.96
N VAL A 77 9.69 -6.33 -8.26
CA VAL A 77 9.79 -5.02 -7.63
C VAL A 77 8.88 -4.93 -6.40
N ALA A 78 9.39 -4.39 -5.30
CA ALA A 78 8.64 -4.27 -4.05
C ALA A 78 7.37 -3.43 -4.15
N ARG A 79 7.28 -2.45 -5.04
CA ARG A 79 6.17 -1.51 -5.14
C ARG A 79 5.86 -0.85 -3.79
N ASN A 80 6.92 -0.50 -3.04
CA ASN A 80 6.84 0.06 -1.69
C ASN A 80 7.27 1.52 -1.70
N ALA A 81 6.33 2.44 -1.42
CA ALA A 81 6.58 3.88 -1.43
C ALA A 81 7.53 4.36 -0.30
N ASN A 82 7.91 3.49 0.63
CA ASN A 82 8.85 3.78 1.72
C ASN A 82 10.31 3.41 1.35
N LEU A 83 10.53 2.79 0.19
CA LEU A 83 11.81 2.27 -0.28
C LEU A 83 12.18 2.86 -1.65
N PRO A 84 13.42 2.68 -2.11
CA PRO A 84 13.80 2.99 -3.49
C PRO A 84 12.90 2.28 -4.51
N ALA A 85 12.67 2.91 -5.67
CA ALA A 85 11.73 2.41 -6.67
C ALA A 85 12.13 1.05 -7.27
N ASP A 86 13.39 0.68 -7.18
CA ASP A 86 13.98 -0.57 -7.66
C ASP A 86 14.17 -1.63 -6.55
N ALA A 87 13.67 -1.38 -5.31
CA ALA A 87 13.72 -2.34 -4.22
C ALA A 87 13.07 -3.67 -4.64
N GLU A 88 13.68 -4.78 -4.25
CA GLU A 88 13.22 -6.13 -4.59
C GLU A 88 11.98 -6.52 -3.78
N ALA A 89 11.14 -7.37 -4.37
CA ALA A 89 9.91 -7.85 -3.72
C ALA A 89 10.18 -8.93 -2.66
N SER A 90 11.25 -8.78 -1.86
CA SER A 90 11.49 -9.63 -0.70
C SER A 90 10.35 -9.51 0.30
N ASP A 91 10.17 -10.50 1.16
CA ASP A 91 9.15 -10.42 2.21
C ASP A 91 9.40 -9.22 3.14
N LEU A 92 10.66 -8.96 3.47
CA LEU A 92 11.06 -7.84 4.31
C LEU A 92 10.68 -6.50 3.69
N ASP A 93 11.02 -6.29 2.41
CA ASP A 93 10.74 -5.03 1.69
C ASP A 93 9.26 -4.82 1.39
N ARG A 94 8.46 -5.86 1.48
CA ARG A 94 7.01 -5.82 1.35
C ARG A 94 6.29 -5.60 2.68
N SER A 95 6.96 -5.89 3.81
CA SER A 95 6.42 -5.77 5.17
C SER A 95 6.68 -4.38 5.78
N ALA A 96 6.38 -4.25 7.07
CA ALA A 96 6.69 -3.04 7.83
C ALA A 96 8.17 -2.96 8.27
N GLY A 97 9.03 -3.83 7.74
CA GLY A 97 10.45 -3.84 7.97
C GLY A 97 10.88 -4.66 9.20
N GLU A 98 12.16 -4.53 9.55
CA GLU A 98 12.77 -5.29 10.65
C GLU A 98 12.03 -5.12 11.98
N GLY A 99 11.75 -6.26 12.64
CA GLY A 99 11.03 -6.32 13.91
C GLY A 99 9.52 -6.11 13.81
N LYS A 100 8.99 -5.87 12.60
CA LYS A 100 7.56 -5.74 12.31
C LYS A 100 7.16 -6.49 11.03
N GLU A 101 7.87 -7.57 10.73
CA GLU A 101 7.66 -8.38 9.52
C GLU A 101 6.26 -9.00 9.44
N ASN A 102 5.60 -9.16 10.58
CA ASN A 102 4.22 -9.61 10.64
C ASN A 102 3.20 -8.59 10.09
N TRP A 103 3.58 -7.32 9.99
CA TRP A 103 2.67 -6.28 9.51
C TRP A 103 2.79 -6.06 8.00
N ILE A 104 1.66 -6.23 7.30
CA ILE A 104 1.50 -5.88 5.89
C ILE A 104 0.49 -4.75 5.77
N ILE A 105 0.90 -3.66 5.12
CA ILE A 105 0.06 -2.50 4.82
C ILE A 105 0.10 -2.27 3.31
N MET A 106 -1.02 -2.40 2.61
CA MET A 106 -1.05 -2.25 1.16
C MET A 106 -2.37 -1.73 0.64
N VAL A 107 -2.34 -1.09 -0.51
CA VAL A 107 -3.53 -0.63 -1.21
C VAL A 107 -4.28 -1.85 -1.75
N GLY A 108 -5.51 -2.06 -1.30
CA GLY A 108 -6.36 -3.20 -1.65
C GLY A 108 -7.04 -3.02 -3.02
N VAL A 109 -6.25 -2.69 -4.05
CA VAL A 109 -6.74 -2.47 -5.41
C VAL A 109 -5.93 -3.34 -6.36
N CYS A 110 -6.60 -4.30 -7.00
CA CYS A 110 -5.98 -5.20 -7.97
C CYS A 110 -5.36 -4.41 -9.13
N THR A 111 -4.09 -4.71 -9.41
CA THR A 111 -3.31 -4.00 -10.44
C THR A 111 -3.71 -4.35 -11.87
N HIS A 112 -4.64 -5.31 -12.07
CA HIS A 112 -5.20 -5.60 -13.40
C HIS A 112 -6.16 -4.49 -13.85
N LEU A 113 -7.33 -4.35 -13.23
CA LEU A 113 -8.38 -3.40 -13.61
C LEU A 113 -9.08 -2.76 -12.39
N GLY A 114 -8.44 -2.69 -11.23
CA GLY A 114 -8.90 -1.91 -10.10
C GLY A 114 -9.95 -2.56 -9.19
N CYS A 115 -10.28 -3.86 -9.35
CA CYS A 115 -11.16 -4.55 -8.41
C CYS A 115 -10.54 -4.66 -7.01
N VAL A 116 -11.36 -4.81 -5.98
CA VAL A 116 -10.91 -5.04 -4.60
C VAL A 116 -10.76 -6.54 -4.37
N PRO A 117 -9.54 -7.06 -4.11
CA PRO A 117 -9.33 -8.47 -3.83
C PRO A 117 -9.93 -8.90 -2.50
N LEU A 118 -10.34 -10.17 -2.42
CA LEU A 118 -10.81 -10.81 -1.19
C LEU A 118 -9.61 -11.30 -0.38
N GLY A 119 -9.58 -10.97 0.90
CA GLY A 119 -8.53 -11.43 1.82
C GLY A 119 -8.69 -12.88 2.24
N GLN A 120 -7.58 -13.50 2.62
CA GLN A 120 -7.51 -14.91 3.06
C GLN A 120 -8.12 -15.88 2.03
N ALA A 121 -7.86 -15.63 0.76
CA ALA A 121 -8.42 -16.36 -0.35
C ALA A 121 -7.37 -16.60 -1.46
N GLY A 122 -7.67 -17.55 -2.33
CA GLY A 122 -6.79 -17.94 -3.43
C GLY A 122 -5.76 -18.99 -3.03
N ASP A 123 -4.93 -19.39 -4.01
CA ASP A 123 -4.04 -20.55 -3.90
C ASP A 123 -2.81 -20.29 -2.99
N PHE A 124 -2.55 -19.02 -2.61
CA PHE A 124 -1.34 -18.61 -1.87
C PHE A 124 -1.65 -17.99 -0.51
N GLY A 125 -2.85 -18.20 0.04
CA GLY A 125 -3.25 -17.79 1.39
C GLY A 125 -3.36 -16.27 1.63
N GLY A 126 -3.11 -15.46 0.62
CA GLY A 126 -3.14 -13.99 0.70
C GLY A 126 -4.44 -13.38 0.21
N TRP A 127 -4.47 -12.86 -1.02
CA TRP A 127 -5.64 -12.21 -1.60
C TRP A 127 -5.98 -12.76 -2.98
N PHE A 128 -7.27 -12.88 -3.23
CA PHE A 128 -7.81 -13.33 -4.50
C PHE A 128 -8.70 -12.27 -5.12
N CYS A 129 -8.43 -11.90 -6.37
CA CYS A 129 -9.28 -11.02 -7.14
C CYS A 129 -10.23 -11.84 -8.02
N PRO A 130 -11.53 -11.91 -7.68
CA PRO A 130 -12.48 -12.78 -8.40
C PRO A 130 -12.84 -12.25 -9.80
N CYS A 131 -12.54 -10.97 -10.09
CA CYS A 131 -12.89 -10.36 -11.38
C CYS A 131 -12.25 -11.10 -12.58
N HIS A 132 -10.97 -11.49 -12.45
CA HIS A 132 -10.22 -12.17 -13.52
C HIS A 132 -9.22 -13.21 -13.01
N GLY A 133 -9.33 -13.63 -11.74
CA GLY A 133 -8.53 -14.71 -11.18
C GLY A 133 -7.07 -14.34 -10.88
N SER A 134 -6.80 -13.14 -10.39
CA SER A 134 -5.46 -12.80 -9.87
C SER A 134 -5.32 -13.26 -8.43
N HIS A 135 -4.22 -13.98 -8.14
CA HIS A 135 -3.88 -14.49 -6.81
C HIS A 135 -2.62 -13.80 -6.29
N TYR A 136 -2.69 -13.29 -5.09
CA TYR A 136 -1.59 -12.66 -4.37
C TYR A 136 -1.25 -13.49 -3.14
N ASP A 137 0.03 -13.55 -2.77
CA ASP A 137 0.47 -14.19 -1.54
C ASP A 137 0.24 -13.30 -0.30
N THR A 138 0.69 -13.78 0.87
CA THR A 138 0.52 -13.08 2.15
C THR A 138 1.36 -11.80 2.28
N ALA A 139 2.33 -11.57 1.39
CA ALA A 139 3.07 -10.33 1.22
C ALA A 139 2.46 -9.40 0.14
N GLY A 140 1.31 -9.77 -0.44
CA GLY A 140 0.64 -9.01 -1.50
C GLY A 140 1.37 -9.05 -2.85
N ARG A 141 2.25 -10.05 -3.06
CA ARG A 141 2.94 -10.24 -4.34
C ARG A 141 2.06 -11.05 -5.28
N ILE A 142 2.01 -10.61 -6.55
CA ILE A 142 1.26 -11.33 -7.59
C ILE A 142 1.95 -12.67 -7.91
N ARG A 143 1.20 -13.77 -7.78
CA ARG A 143 1.69 -15.13 -8.03
C ARG A 143 1.03 -15.76 -9.26
N LYS A 144 -0.24 -15.43 -9.53
CA LYS A 144 -1.00 -16.03 -10.63
C LYS A 144 -2.07 -15.07 -11.15
N GLY A 145 -2.41 -15.18 -12.42
CA GLY A 145 -3.48 -14.41 -13.06
C GLY A 145 -2.98 -13.21 -13.84
N PRO A 146 -3.91 -12.37 -14.34
CA PRO A 146 -3.58 -11.31 -15.30
C PRO A 146 -2.98 -10.04 -14.68
N ALA A 147 -3.07 -9.83 -13.37
CA ALA A 147 -2.47 -8.66 -12.74
C ALA A 147 -0.98 -8.56 -13.05
N PRO A 148 -0.47 -7.39 -13.50
CA PRO A 148 0.93 -7.24 -13.89
C PRO A 148 1.87 -7.00 -12.70
N GLU A 149 1.38 -6.41 -11.60
CA GLU A 149 2.21 -5.90 -10.51
C GLU A 149 1.71 -6.37 -9.14
N ASN A 150 2.60 -6.32 -8.16
CA ASN A 150 2.30 -6.51 -6.75
C ASN A 150 1.33 -5.41 -6.26
N LEU A 151 0.57 -5.68 -5.20
CA LEU A 151 -0.26 -4.66 -4.56
C LEU A 151 0.64 -3.55 -3.99
N ALA A 152 0.34 -2.29 -4.28
CA ALA A 152 1.18 -1.17 -3.86
C ALA A 152 1.19 -1.00 -2.33
N VAL A 153 2.38 -0.82 -1.75
CA VAL A 153 2.56 -0.42 -0.35
C VAL A 153 2.58 1.10 -0.30
N PRO A 154 1.63 1.76 0.39
CA PRO A 154 1.61 3.22 0.50
C PRO A 154 2.71 3.71 1.44
N THR A 155 2.96 5.00 1.45
CA THR A 155 3.77 5.62 2.51
C THR A 155 3.05 5.41 3.85
N PHE A 156 3.76 4.86 4.84
CA PHE A 156 3.25 4.67 6.19
C PHE A 156 4.36 4.74 7.23
N SER A 157 3.97 4.93 8.48
CA SER A 157 4.87 4.84 9.63
C SER A 157 4.11 4.39 10.88
N PHE A 158 4.79 3.72 11.80
CA PHE A 158 4.24 3.47 13.13
C PHE A 158 4.44 4.73 13.99
N VAL A 159 3.36 5.33 14.44
CA VAL A 159 3.36 6.46 15.38
C VAL A 159 3.57 5.96 16.81
N SER A 160 3.06 4.77 17.09
CA SER A 160 3.27 3.98 18.29
C SER A 160 3.24 2.49 17.94
N ASP A 161 3.41 1.61 18.93
CA ASP A 161 3.30 0.15 18.69
C ASP A 161 1.92 -0.30 18.18
N THR A 162 0.89 0.50 18.40
CA THR A 162 -0.50 0.18 18.09
C THR A 162 -1.17 1.16 17.13
N VAL A 163 -0.46 2.17 16.63
CA VAL A 163 -1.03 3.17 15.71
C VAL A 163 -0.17 3.31 14.47
N ILE A 164 -0.79 3.09 13.32
CA ILE A 164 -0.18 3.24 12.00
C ILE A 164 -0.72 4.50 11.35
N LYS A 165 0.18 5.40 10.94
CA LYS A 165 -0.14 6.53 10.08
C LYS A 165 0.10 6.14 8.63
N ILE A 166 -0.85 6.42 7.74
CA ILE A 166 -0.80 6.13 6.30
C ILE A 166 -0.93 7.47 5.53
N GLY A 167 0.04 7.76 4.68
CA GLY A 167 0.13 8.99 3.89
C GLY A 167 1.09 10.03 4.41
#